data_30480e3132ed943f9d2178ca33b10bbd
#
_entry.id   30480e3132ed943f9d2178ca33b10bbd
#
_cell.length_a   1.000
_cell.length_b   1.000
_cell.length_c   1.000
_cell.angle_alpha   90.00
_cell.angle_beta   90.00
_cell.angle_gamma   90.00
#
_symmetry.space_group_name_H-M   'P 1'
#
loop_
_entity.id
_entity.type
_entity.pdbx_description
1 polymer ?
#
loop_
_entity_poly.entity_id
_entity_poly.type
_entity_poly.pdbx_seq_one_letter_code
_entity_poly.pdbx_strand_id
1 'polypeptide(L)'
;MAKTHVVIQSKNAKLVSRDENLRVGEKNVSTTQRTEDTCAPDCPFLQKGDHGDKQGVPICYPNAKLGRPSIFQMADKFGVESSKDALDKIAKKAPTGGLVRHLVSGDVSGPNDEYIGHANALHKMRSDLQGWGYTHNWRQMKPEDVKGWTLNASTETPGQAEQAVKKGWNNVVIESPAHDSLVGQTIAGRRVVSCPNQATHGAKGCADCKLCAKDSTNRNIVEFQLHGNKVKQLSGIITSQRHAEAAAKAAGPVDLGMPSVAAKKADHFKAGFSDRG
;
A
#
# COMPACT_ATOMS: atom_id res chain seq x y z
N MET A 1 3.42 -12.79 -17.45
CA MET A 1 3.94 -11.41 -17.45
C MET A 1 2.91 -10.48 -16.85
N ALA A 2 3.35 -9.55 -16.03
CA ALA A 2 2.48 -8.57 -15.39
C ALA A 2 1.79 -7.69 -16.43
N LYS A 3 0.46 -7.57 -16.37
CA LYS A 3 -0.32 -6.73 -17.27
C LYS A 3 -0.94 -5.57 -16.51
N THR A 4 -1.08 -4.43 -17.18
CA THR A 4 -1.70 -3.23 -16.61
C THR A 4 -2.94 -2.85 -17.44
N HIS A 5 -4.09 -2.85 -16.80
CA HIS A 5 -5.36 -2.38 -17.35
C HIS A 5 -5.66 -0.96 -16.87
N VAL A 6 -6.18 -0.14 -17.76
CA VAL A 6 -6.53 1.26 -17.48
C VAL A 6 -8.00 1.51 -17.73
N VAL A 7 -8.65 2.12 -16.75
CA VAL A 7 -10.01 2.67 -16.90
C VAL A 7 -9.93 4.19 -16.84
N ILE A 8 -10.25 4.84 -17.95
CA ILE A 8 -10.33 6.29 -18.01
C ILE A 8 -11.70 6.74 -17.51
N GLN A 9 -11.72 7.72 -16.62
CA GLN A 9 -12.95 8.26 -16.03
C GLN A 9 -13.82 7.14 -15.41
N SER A 10 -13.31 6.53 -14.35
CA SER A 10 -14.01 5.47 -13.63
C SER A 10 -15.42 5.91 -13.23
N LYS A 11 -16.39 5.03 -13.43
CA LYS A 11 -17.77 5.20 -12.98
C LYS A 11 -18.00 4.69 -11.55
N ASN A 12 -16.94 4.31 -10.84
CA ASN A 12 -17.06 3.83 -9.46
C ASN A 12 -17.46 4.98 -8.54
N ALA A 13 -18.66 4.93 -7.99
CA ALA A 13 -19.22 5.96 -7.12
C ALA A 13 -18.39 6.28 -5.87
N LYS A 14 -17.54 5.33 -5.42
CA LYS A 14 -16.60 5.58 -4.30
C LYS A 14 -15.46 6.51 -4.67
N LEU A 15 -15.10 6.57 -5.96
CA LEU A 15 -13.96 7.33 -6.44
C LEU A 15 -14.33 8.74 -6.89
N VAL A 16 -15.46 8.87 -7.61
CA VAL A 16 -15.87 10.12 -8.25
C VAL A 16 -16.55 11.08 -7.28
N SER A 17 -16.48 12.38 -7.56
CA SER A 17 -17.23 13.39 -6.82
C SER A 17 -18.63 13.58 -7.37
N ARG A 18 -19.57 13.89 -6.48
CA ARG A 18 -20.92 14.34 -6.81
C ARG A 18 -21.06 15.85 -6.68
N ASP A 19 -20.05 16.56 -6.23
CA ASP A 19 -20.07 18.00 -6.08
C ASP A 19 -20.16 18.68 -7.46
N GLU A 20 -21.25 19.38 -7.70
CA GLU A 20 -21.53 20.06 -8.96
C GLU A 20 -20.60 21.27 -9.19
N ASN A 21 -20.01 21.82 -8.15
CA ASN A 21 -19.10 22.96 -8.24
C ASN A 21 -17.69 22.62 -8.69
N LEU A 22 -17.30 21.34 -8.66
CA LEU A 22 -16.01 20.89 -9.15
C LEU A 22 -15.99 20.85 -10.69
N ARG A 23 -14.83 21.15 -11.26
CA ARG A 23 -14.59 20.98 -12.71
C ARG A 23 -14.72 19.52 -13.10
N VAL A 24 -15.10 19.25 -14.35
CA VAL A 24 -15.28 17.88 -14.87
C VAL A 24 -14.01 17.02 -14.64
N GLY A 25 -12.82 17.57 -14.83
CA GLY A 25 -11.56 16.89 -14.55
C GLY A 25 -11.41 16.47 -13.10
N GLU A 26 -11.74 17.36 -12.17
CA GLU A 26 -11.60 17.14 -10.72
C GLU A 26 -12.60 16.13 -10.16
N LYS A 27 -13.73 15.90 -10.85
CA LYS A 27 -14.74 14.89 -10.48
C LYS A 27 -14.32 13.48 -10.89
N ASN A 28 -13.46 13.34 -11.87
CA ASN A 28 -13.18 12.07 -12.52
C ASN A 28 -11.86 11.47 -12.03
N VAL A 29 -11.90 10.17 -11.78
CA VAL A 29 -10.75 9.38 -11.38
C VAL A 29 -10.47 8.34 -12.47
N SER A 30 -9.29 8.42 -13.08
CA SER A 30 -8.75 7.32 -13.89
C SER A 30 -8.09 6.29 -12.98
N THR A 31 -8.14 5.01 -13.36
CA THR A 31 -7.60 3.93 -12.51
C THR A 31 -6.67 3.02 -13.29
N THR A 32 -5.68 2.46 -12.60
CA THR A 32 -4.89 1.33 -13.10
C THR A 32 -5.16 0.08 -12.25
N GLN A 33 -5.09 -1.06 -12.89
CA GLN A 33 -5.26 -2.39 -12.30
C GLN A 33 -4.14 -3.28 -12.84
N ARG A 34 -3.46 -4.01 -11.98
CA ARG A 34 -2.41 -4.95 -12.38
C ARG A 34 -2.82 -6.38 -12.04
N THR A 35 -2.15 -7.32 -12.66
CA THR A 35 -2.36 -8.76 -12.42
C THR A 35 -1.83 -9.18 -11.06
N GLU A 36 -2.28 -10.33 -10.56
CA GLU A 36 -1.98 -10.84 -9.22
C GLU A 36 -0.49 -11.10 -8.99
N ASP A 37 0.25 -11.46 -10.05
CA ASP A 37 1.69 -11.73 -10.01
C ASP A 37 2.54 -10.50 -9.64
N THR A 38 1.95 -9.33 -9.57
CA THR A 38 2.61 -8.09 -9.12
C THR A 38 2.47 -7.82 -7.62
N CYS A 39 1.62 -8.57 -6.92
CA CYS A 39 1.40 -8.37 -5.50
C CYS A 39 2.58 -8.82 -4.65
N ALA A 40 2.72 -8.23 -3.46
CA ALA A 40 3.72 -8.62 -2.49
C ALA A 40 3.58 -10.10 -2.13
N PRO A 41 4.66 -10.90 -2.19
CA PRO A 41 4.59 -12.33 -1.89
C PRO A 41 4.18 -12.63 -0.45
N ASP A 42 4.40 -11.70 0.47
CA ASP A 42 4.03 -11.75 1.88
C ASP A 42 2.68 -11.07 2.18
N CYS A 43 1.94 -10.64 1.15
CA CYS A 43 0.61 -10.08 1.34
C CYS A 43 -0.32 -11.12 1.99
N PRO A 44 -0.88 -10.85 3.17
CA PRO A 44 -1.66 -11.85 3.91
C PRO A 44 -2.94 -12.26 3.17
N PHE A 45 -3.40 -11.44 2.23
CA PHE A 45 -4.63 -11.69 1.48
C PHE A 45 -4.40 -12.54 0.22
N LEU A 46 -3.15 -12.76 -0.17
CA LEU A 46 -2.78 -13.67 -1.28
C LEU A 46 -2.39 -15.06 -0.80
N GLN A 47 -2.22 -15.27 0.50
CA GLN A 47 -1.79 -16.56 1.02
C GLN A 47 -2.81 -17.65 0.67
N LYS A 48 -2.30 -18.72 0.07
CA LYS A 48 -3.02 -19.97 -0.19
C LYS A 48 -2.81 -20.90 1.02
N GLY A 49 -3.73 -21.78 1.28
CA GLY A 49 -3.66 -22.72 2.40
C GLY A 49 -4.72 -22.41 3.47
N ASP A 50 -4.37 -22.52 4.76
CA ASP A 50 -5.33 -22.41 5.88
C ASP A 50 -6.10 -21.07 5.92
N HIS A 51 -5.58 -20.04 5.27
CA HIS A 51 -6.20 -18.73 5.15
C HIS A 51 -6.98 -18.51 3.85
N GLY A 52 -6.84 -19.39 2.85
CA GLY A 52 -7.60 -19.37 1.61
C GLY A 52 -9.07 -19.79 1.82
N ASP A 53 -9.86 -19.74 0.75
CA ASP A 53 -11.14 -20.45 0.77
C ASP A 53 -10.90 -21.97 0.64
N LYS A 54 -11.98 -22.76 0.78
CA LYS A 54 -11.92 -24.23 0.69
C LYS A 54 -11.35 -24.76 -0.63
N GLN A 55 -11.24 -23.89 -1.66
CA GLN A 55 -10.67 -24.20 -2.96
C GLN A 55 -9.24 -23.63 -3.10
N GLY A 56 -8.63 -23.08 -2.04
CA GLY A 56 -7.29 -22.49 -2.08
C GLY A 56 -7.20 -21.17 -2.87
N VAL A 57 -8.33 -20.51 -3.10
CA VAL A 57 -8.38 -19.20 -3.79
C VAL A 57 -8.00 -18.10 -2.82
N PRO A 58 -7.11 -17.17 -3.20
CA PRO A 58 -6.79 -16.02 -2.35
C PRO A 58 -8.04 -15.23 -1.95
N ILE A 59 -8.07 -14.76 -0.71
CA ILE A 59 -9.22 -14.06 -0.15
C ILE A 59 -9.26 -12.57 -0.48
N CYS A 60 -8.25 -12.07 -1.19
CA CYS A 60 -8.19 -10.68 -1.64
C CYS A 60 -9.43 -10.31 -2.46
N TYR A 61 -10.02 -9.14 -2.18
CA TYR A 61 -11.26 -8.70 -2.83
C TYR A 61 -11.22 -8.66 -4.37
N PRO A 62 -10.08 -8.35 -5.04
CA PRO A 62 -9.98 -8.41 -6.49
C PRO A 62 -10.22 -9.79 -7.10
N ASN A 63 -10.12 -10.86 -6.30
CA ASN A 63 -10.46 -12.22 -6.70
C ASN A 63 -11.94 -12.59 -6.50
N ALA A 64 -12.73 -11.73 -5.87
CA ALA A 64 -14.12 -12.01 -5.61
C ALA A 64 -14.93 -12.15 -6.91
N LYS A 65 -15.43 -13.36 -7.18
CA LYS A 65 -16.33 -13.65 -8.29
C LYS A 65 -17.77 -13.37 -7.85
N LEU A 66 -18.33 -12.26 -8.29
CA LEU A 66 -19.73 -11.86 -8.04
C LEU A 66 -20.55 -11.97 -9.34
N GLY A 67 -20.45 -13.10 -10.05
CA GLY A 67 -21.09 -13.27 -11.36
C GLY A 67 -20.49 -12.41 -12.49
N ARG A 68 -19.38 -11.74 -12.24
CA ARG A 68 -18.57 -10.93 -13.18
C ARG A 68 -17.11 -11.35 -13.09
N PRO A 69 -16.31 -11.13 -14.14
CA PRO A 69 -14.86 -11.32 -14.05
C PRO A 69 -14.28 -10.56 -12.86
N SER A 70 -13.37 -11.18 -12.11
CA SER A 70 -12.67 -10.50 -11.03
C SER A 70 -11.82 -9.34 -11.59
N ILE A 71 -11.42 -8.40 -10.73
CA ILE A 71 -10.57 -7.28 -11.17
C ILE A 71 -9.25 -7.80 -11.75
N PHE A 72 -8.67 -8.85 -11.19
CA PHE A 72 -7.49 -9.50 -11.75
C PHE A 72 -7.75 -10.13 -13.12
N GLN A 73 -8.88 -10.80 -13.31
CA GLN A 73 -9.27 -11.34 -14.62
C GLN A 73 -9.49 -10.23 -15.66
N MET A 74 -10.01 -9.08 -15.25
CA MET A 74 -10.12 -7.91 -16.13
C MET A 74 -8.75 -7.36 -16.52
N ALA A 75 -7.81 -7.28 -15.57
CA ALA A 75 -6.44 -6.86 -15.86
C ALA A 75 -5.74 -7.86 -16.79
N ASP A 76 -5.93 -9.16 -16.59
CA ASP A 76 -5.35 -10.19 -17.47
C ASP A 76 -5.93 -10.16 -18.88
N LYS A 77 -7.25 -10.02 -19.00
CA LYS A 77 -7.95 -10.05 -20.30
C LYS A 77 -7.76 -8.76 -21.13
N PHE A 78 -7.75 -7.59 -20.48
CA PHE A 78 -7.78 -6.29 -21.15
C PHE A 78 -6.54 -5.43 -20.88
N GLY A 79 -5.64 -5.90 -20.02
CA GLY A 79 -4.38 -5.24 -19.75
C GLY A 79 -3.41 -5.35 -20.93
N VAL A 80 -2.51 -4.38 -21.01
CA VAL A 80 -1.34 -4.41 -21.88
C VAL A 80 -0.11 -4.83 -21.08
N GLU A 81 0.84 -5.47 -21.71
CA GLU A 81 2.07 -5.94 -21.06
C GLU A 81 2.98 -4.78 -20.64
N SER A 82 3.00 -3.72 -21.42
CA SER A 82 3.78 -2.51 -21.12
C SER A 82 3.02 -1.59 -20.17
N SER A 83 3.55 -1.40 -18.97
CA SER A 83 3.02 -0.39 -18.04
C SER A 83 3.16 1.03 -18.61
N LYS A 84 4.17 1.29 -19.46
CA LYS A 84 4.32 2.55 -20.19
C LYS A 84 3.11 2.82 -21.09
N ASP A 85 2.73 1.87 -21.94
CA ASP A 85 1.60 2.05 -22.86
C ASP A 85 0.28 2.24 -22.10
N ALA A 86 0.13 1.55 -20.98
CA ALA A 86 -1.03 1.71 -20.10
C ALA A 86 -1.11 3.15 -19.54
N LEU A 87 -0.01 3.68 -19.03
CA LEU A 87 0.04 5.02 -18.43
C LEU A 87 0.03 6.13 -19.48
N ASP A 88 0.55 5.91 -20.67
CA ASP A 88 0.43 6.81 -21.81
C ASP A 88 -1.04 7.03 -22.23
N LYS A 89 -1.91 6.02 -22.06
CA LYS A 89 -3.35 6.20 -22.26
C LYS A 89 -3.94 7.20 -21.27
N ILE A 90 -3.50 7.17 -20.01
CA ILE A 90 -3.90 8.16 -18.99
C ILE A 90 -3.37 9.54 -19.39
N ALA A 91 -2.09 9.64 -19.76
CA ALA A 91 -1.47 10.91 -20.16
C ALA A 91 -2.26 11.60 -21.29
N LYS A 92 -2.72 10.82 -22.27
CA LYS A 92 -3.44 11.33 -23.47
C LYS A 92 -4.92 11.60 -23.20
N LYS A 93 -5.58 10.84 -22.34
CA LYS A 93 -7.06 10.80 -22.24
C LYS A 93 -7.61 11.29 -20.91
N ALA A 94 -6.81 11.36 -19.83
CA ALA A 94 -7.29 11.89 -18.58
C ALA A 94 -7.58 13.39 -18.70
N PRO A 95 -8.72 13.86 -18.16
CA PRO A 95 -9.06 15.27 -18.18
C PRO A 95 -8.01 16.10 -17.44
N THR A 96 -7.85 17.37 -17.81
CA THR A 96 -6.98 18.32 -17.09
C THR A 96 -7.44 18.47 -15.64
N GLY A 97 -6.49 18.44 -14.72
CA GLY A 97 -6.76 18.50 -13.27
C GLY A 97 -7.37 17.20 -12.71
N GLY A 98 -7.38 16.13 -13.49
CA GLY A 98 -7.97 14.86 -13.12
C GLY A 98 -7.18 14.12 -12.02
N LEU A 99 -7.79 13.07 -11.52
CA LEU A 99 -7.23 12.23 -10.48
C LEU A 99 -6.88 10.86 -11.05
N VAL A 100 -5.81 10.25 -10.53
CA VAL A 100 -5.38 8.91 -10.91
C VAL A 100 -5.26 8.04 -9.66
N ARG A 101 -6.06 6.99 -9.54
CA ARG A 101 -5.85 5.95 -8.56
C ARG A 101 -5.03 4.82 -9.17
N HIS A 102 -3.79 4.77 -8.82
CA HIS A 102 -2.88 3.70 -9.18
C HIS A 102 -3.20 2.42 -8.38
N LEU A 103 -2.96 1.27 -9.00
CA LEU A 103 -2.93 -0.03 -8.31
C LEU A 103 -4.24 -0.33 -7.55
N VAL A 104 -5.39 -0.23 -8.23
CA VAL A 104 -6.68 -0.65 -7.66
C VAL A 104 -6.67 -2.16 -7.37
N SER A 105 -5.91 -2.92 -8.16
CA SER A 105 -5.52 -4.31 -7.90
C SER A 105 -4.07 -4.51 -8.33
N GLY A 106 -3.44 -5.56 -7.83
CA GLY A 106 -2.01 -5.76 -7.95
C GLY A 106 -1.24 -4.76 -7.10
N ASP A 107 0.07 -4.82 -7.16
CA ASP A 107 0.98 -3.99 -6.39
C ASP A 107 2.21 -3.64 -7.24
N VAL A 108 3.18 -2.99 -6.66
CA VAL A 108 4.54 -2.85 -7.19
C VAL A 108 5.40 -3.96 -6.61
N SER A 109 6.21 -4.63 -7.44
CA SER A 109 7.05 -5.74 -7.01
C SER A 109 8.29 -5.30 -6.21
N GLY A 110 8.53 -4.00 -6.10
CA GLY A 110 9.66 -3.41 -5.39
C GLY A 110 10.15 -2.12 -6.03
N PRO A 111 11.30 -1.59 -5.57
CA PRO A 111 11.82 -0.28 -6.01
C PRO A 111 12.21 -0.24 -7.49
N ASN A 112 12.54 -1.39 -8.07
CA ASN A 112 12.94 -1.52 -9.48
C ASN A 112 11.76 -1.88 -10.40
N ASP A 113 10.53 -1.88 -9.89
CA ASP A 113 9.36 -2.13 -10.74
C ASP A 113 9.24 -1.00 -11.77
N GLU A 114 9.24 -1.36 -13.06
CA GLU A 114 9.14 -0.40 -14.16
C GLU A 114 7.89 0.50 -14.06
N TYR A 115 6.82 0.00 -13.43
CA TYR A 115 5.60 0.76 -13.21
C TYR A 115 5.87 2.06 -12.44
N ILE A 116 6.74 2.02 -11.40
CA ILE A 116 7.11 3.21 -10.63
C ILE A 116 7.74 4.27 -11.53
N GLY A 117 8.71 3.87 -12.36
CA GLY A 117 9.37 4.78 -13.30
C GLY A 117 8.39 5.41 -14.28
N HIS A 118 7.48 4.62 -14.84
CA HIS A 118 6.47 5.11 -15.79
C HIS A 118 5.41 5.99 -15.10
N ALA A 119 4.99 5.66 -13.87
CA ALA A 119 4.07 6.51 -13.10
C ALA A 119 4.72 7.85 -12.74
N ASN A 120 5.99 7.85 -12.33
CA ASN A 120 6.75 9.06 -12.09
C ASN A 120 6.86 9.94 -13.36
N ALA A 121 7.11 9.31 -14.53
CA ALA A 121 7.15 10.00 -15.81
C ALA A 121 5.77 10.60 -16.19
N LEU A 122 4.68 9.84 -15.97
CA LEU A 122 3.31 10.35 -16.16
C LEU A 122 3.09 11.64 -15.36
N HIS A 123 3.36 11.62 -14.04
CA HIS A 123 3.11 12.78 -13.18
C HIS A 123 4.10 13.92 -13.38
N LYS A 124 5.30 13.64 -13.90
CA LYS A 124 6.21 14.70 -14.38
C LYS A 124 5.67 15.38 -15.64
N MET A 125 5.13 14.62 -16.59
CA MET A 125 4.58 15.13 -17.86
C MET A 125 3.22 15.81 -17.65
N ARG A 126 2.39 15.24 -16.78
CA ARG A 126 1.04 15.68 -16.46
C ARG A 126 0.99 16.10 -14.98
N SER A 127 1.74 17.15 -14.63
CA SER A 127 1.78 17.71 -13.27
C SER A 127 0.44 18.27 -12.78
N ASP A 128 -0.50 18.42 -13.70
CA ASP A 128 -1.90 18.75 -13.41
C ASP A 128 -2.71 17.56 -12.83
N LEU A 129 -2.24 16.33 -13.01
CA LEU A 129 -2.88 15.15 -12.45
C LEU A 129 -2.40 14.88 -11.03
N GLN A 130 -3.34 14.59 -10.13
CA GLN A 130 -3.02 14.16 -8.77
C GLN A 130 -3.20 12.64 -8.66
N GLY A 131 -2.14 11.92 -8.30
CA GLY A 131 -2.14 10.46 -8.23
C GLY A 131 -1.99 9.92 -6.82
N TRP A 132 -2.58 8.75 -6.57
CA TRP A 132 -2.32 7.98 -5.37
C TRP A 132 -2.48 6.47 -5.59
N GLY A 133 -1.80 5.69 -4.77
CA GLY A 133 -1.89 4.23 -4.74
C GLY A 133 -1.61 3.68 -3.34
N TYR A 134 -1.60 2.36 -3.23
CA TYR A 134 -1.30 1.65 -1.98
C TYR A 134 -0.34 0.51 -2.28
N THR A 135 0.55 0.20 -1.34
CA THR A 135 1.48 -0.92 -1.48
C THR A 135 1.67 -1.69 -0.17
N HIS A 136 1.66 -3.01 -0.24
CA HIS A 136 2.12 -3.90 0.84
C HIS A 136 3.64 -4.12 0.79
N ASN A 137 4.29 -3.77 -0.33
CA ASN A 137 5.75 -3.84 -0.49
C ASN A 137 6.51 -2.66 0.16
N TRP A 138 5.86 -1.87 1.01
CA TRP A 138 6.46 -0.71 1.69
C TRP A 138 7.74 -1.05 2.46
N ARG A 139 7.92 -2.33 2.89
CA ARG A 139 9.14 -2.77 3.56
C ARG A 139 10.36 -2.76 2.65
N GLN A 140 10.18 -3.04 1.38
CA GLN A 140 11.25 -3.14 0.38
C GLN A 140 11.47 -1.82 -0.37
N MET A 141 10.53 -0.89 -0.29
CA MET A 141 10.55 0.40 -0.98
C MET A 141 10.95 1.54 -0.05
N LYS A 142 11.29 2.67 -0.66
CA LYS A 142 11.47 3.96 0.03
C LYS A 142 10.42 4.95 -0.48
N PRO A 143 9.92 5.87 0.37
CA PRO A 143 8.99 6.91 -0.07
C PRO A 143 9.53 7.73 -1.26
N GLU A 144 10.85 7.95 -1.32
CA GLU A 144 11.55 8.73 -2.34
C GLU A 144 11.57 8.06 -3.73
N ASP A 145 11.26 6.77 -3.82
CA ASP A 145 11.14 6.06 -5.11
C ASP A 145 9.98 6.61 -5.93
N VAL A 146 8.99 7.22 -5.26
CA VAL A 146 7.76 7.76 -5.84
C VAL A 146 7.85 9.28 -5.99
N LYS A 147 7.60 9.81 -7.20
CA LYS A 147 7.75 11.23 -7.52
C LYS A 147 6.53 11.77 -8.25
N GLY A 148 5.95 12.85 -7.72
CA GLY A 148 4.81 13.54 -8.33
C GLY A 148 3.46 12.90 -8.07
N TRP A 149 3.40 11.81 -7.33
CA TRP A 149 2.19 11.15 -6.85
C TRP A 149 2.40 10.55 -5.47
N THR A 150 1.37 10.03 -4.85
CA THR A 150 1.43 9.53 -3.47
C THR A 150 1.26 8.01 -3.45
N LEU A 151 2.22 7.29 -2.88
CA LEU A 151 2.09 5.88 -2.58
C LEU A 151 1.93 5.73 -1.06
N ASN A 152 0.85 5.07 -0.63
CA ASN A 152 0.53 4.88 0.77
C ASN A 152 1.02 3.49 1.21
N ALA A 153 1.72 3.40 2.34
CA ALA A 153 2.06 2.12 2.94
C ALA A 153 0.79 1.46 3.50
N SER A 154 0.45 0.27 3.02
CA SER A 154 -0.69 -0.52 3.48
C SER A 154 -0.26 -1.47 4.59
N THR A 155 -0.93 -1.40 5.73
CA THR A 155 -0.56 -2.13 6.95
C THR A 155 -1.80 -2.75 7.60
N GLU A 156 -1.62 -3.79 8.39
CA GLU A 156 -2.70 -4.53 9.06
C GLU A 156 -2.62 -4.43 10.59
N THR A 157 -1.42 -4.15 11.11
CA THR A 157 -1.20 -4.08 12.57
C THR A 157 -0.60 -2.75 13.01
N PRO A 158 -0.81 -2.34 14.27
CA PRO A 158 -0.18 -1.13 14.81
C PRO A 158 1.34 -1.12 14.71
N GLY A 159 2.02 -2.26 14.90
CA GLY A 159 3.47 -2.35 14.80
C GLY A 159 3.96 -2.22 13.37
N GLN A 160 3.23 -2.76 12.38
CA GLN A 160 3.53 -2.52 10.98
C GLN A 160 3.39 -1.03 10.63
N ALA A 161 2.33 -0.37 11.09
CA ALA A 161 2.13 1.06 10.88
C ALA A 161 3.24 1.89 11.54
N GLU A 162 3.64 1.53 12.76
CA GLU A 162 4.78 2.15 13.45
C GLU A 162 6.09 1.98 12.67
N GLN A 163 6.37 0.77 12.16
CA GLN A 163 7.55 0.51 11.35
C GLN A 163 7.55 1.32 10.04
N ALA A 164 6.40 1.41 9.36
CA ALA A 164 6.26 2.21 8.15
C ALA A 164 6.57 3.69 8.44
N VAL A 165 6.00 4.24 9.53
CA VAL A 165 6.28 5.62 9.96
C VAL A 165 7.76 5.83 10.28
N LYS A 166 8.40 4.92 11.02
CA LYS A 166 9.85 4.99 11.32
C LYS A 166 10.72 4.89 10.08
N LYS A 167 10.25 4.18 9.05
CA LYS A 167 10.94 4.07 7.75
C LYS A 167 10.76 5.32 6.85
N GLY A 168 10.04 6.32 7.31
CA GLY A 168 9.85 7.59 6.60
C GLY A 168 8.57 7.69 5.78
N TRP A 169 7.68 6.67 5.81
CA TRP A 169 6.41 6.75 5.12
C TRP A 169 5.51 7.82 5.76
N ASN A 170 5.25 8.88 5.02
CA ASN A 170 4.37 9.95 5.47
C ASN A 170 2.89 9.54 5.38
N ASN A 171 2.54 8.77 4.38
CA ASN A 171 1.19 8.28 4.16
C ASN A 171 1.11 6.80 4.51
N VAL A 172 0.40 6.48 5.57
CA VAL A 172 0.17 5.12 6.06
C VAL A 172 -1.33 4.89 6.16
N VAL A 173 -1.76 3.75 5.66
CA VAL A 173 -3.13 3.26 5.85
C VAL A 173 -3.09 1.98 6.66
N ILE A 174 -4.14 1.74 7.45
CA ILE A 174 -4.27 0.52 8.24
C ILE A 174 -5.64 -0.11 7.98
N GLU A 175 -5.65 -1.42 7.72
CA GLU A 175 -6.89 -2.17 7.54
C GLU A 175 -7.34 -2.76 8.87
N SER A 176 -8.62 -2.59 9.21
CA SER A 176 -9.16 -3.01 10.51
C SER A 176 -10.49 -3.72 10.38
N PRO A 177 -10.69 -4.82 11.13
CA PRO A 177 -12.04 -5.33 11.39
C PRO A 177 -12.89 -4.29 12.10
N ALA A 178 -14.19 -4.23 11.80
CA ALA A 178 -15.09 -3.24 12.40
C ALA A 178 -15.14 -3.33 13.95
N HIS A 179 -15.01 -4.55 14.50
CA HIS A 179 -15.01 -4.79 15.94
C HIS A 179 -13.67 -4.52 16.63
N ASP A 180 -12.61 -4.26 15.84
CA ASP A 180 -11.25 -3.99 16.31
C ASP A 180 -10.70 -2.73 15.63
N SER A 181 -11.52 -1.67 15.60
CA SER A 181 -11.17 -0.37 15.03
C SER A 181 -10.14 0.34 15.91
N LEU A 182 -9.19 0.96 15.27
CA LEU A 182 -8.11 1.74 15.89
C LEU A 182 -8.37 3.25 15.83
N VAL A 183 -9.52 3.68 15.28
CA VAL A 183 -9.89 5.11 15.16
C VAL A 183 -9.81 5.80 16.51
N GLY A 184 -9.15 6.95 16.55
CA GLY A 184 -8.92 7.73 17.77
C GLY A 184 -7.63 7.38 18.51
N GLN A 185 -7.03 6.21 18.26
CA GLN A 185 -5.73 5.83 18.83
C GLN A 185 -4.60 6.63 18.20
N THR A 186 -3.44 6.61 18.86
CA THR A 186 -2.20 7.22 18.36
C THR A 186 -1.15 6.14 18.14
N ILE A 187 -0.61 6.06 16.92
CA ILE A 187 0.46 5.13 16.56
C ILE A 187 1.64 5.95 16.05
N ALA A 188 2.81 5.78 16.63
CA ALA A 188 4.02 6.54 16.31
C ALA A 188 3.79 8.07 16.26
N GLY A 189 3.03 8.60 17.23
CA GLY A 189 2.71 10.02 17.32
C GLY A 189 1.66 10.52 16.31
N ARG A 190 1.04 9.62 15.52
CA ARG A 190 0.03 9.96 14.51
C ARG A 190 -1.34 9.44 14.90
N ARG A 191 -2.36 10.28 14.81
CA ARG A 191 -3.74 9.89 15.10
C ARG A 191 -4.27 8.99 13.99
N VAL A 192 -4.97 7.93 14.37
CA VAL A 192 -5.74 7.09 13.45
C VAL A 192 -7.11 7.73 13.21
N VAL A 193 -7.45 7.92 11.95
CA VAL A 193 -8.72 8.52 11.52
C VAL A 193 -9.43 7.58 10.55
N SER A 194 -10.75 7.52 10.64
CA SER A 194 -11.54 6.72 9.69
C SER A 194 -11.47 7.28 8.28
N CYS A 195 -11.50 6.41 7.27
CA CYS A 195 -11.68 6.81 5.88
C CYS A 195 -13.00 7.59 5.72
N PRO A 196 -12.98 8.86 5.27
CA PRO A 196 -14.19 9.67 5.15
C PRO A 196 -15.24 9.07 4.23
N ASN A 197 -14.84 8.36 3.17
CA ASN A 197 -15.80 7.66 2.30
C ASN A 197 -16.58 6.59 3.06
N GLN A 198 -15.90 5.81 3.91
CA GLN A 198 -16.54 4.77 4.72
C GLN A 198 -17.36 5.37 5.86
N ALA A 199 -16.84 6.38 6.56
CA ALA A 199 -17.52 7.04 7.67
C ALA A 199 -18.82 7.76 7.22
N THR A 200 -18.88 8.19 5.97
CA THR A 200 -20.07 8.84 5.39
C THR A 200 -20.92 7.92 4.51
N HIS A 201 -20.69 6.59 4.59
CA HIS A 201 -21.38 5.59 3.77
C HIS A 201 -21.40 5.93 2.27
N GLY A 202 -20.29 6.48 1.77
CA GLY A 202 -20.10 6.81 0.35
C GLY A 202 -20.61 8.19 -0.05
N ALA A 203 -21.11 9.02 0.88
CA ALA A 203 -21.51 10.38 0.57
C ALA A 203 -20.32 11.26 0.16
N LYS A 204 -19.12 10.96 0.68
CA LYS A 204 -17.88 11.64 0.32
C LYS A 204 -16.99 10.74 -0.52
N GLY A 205 -16.84 11.05 -1.81
CA GLY A 205 -15.98 10.33 -2.74
C GLY A 205 -14.48 10.58 -2.50
N CYS A 206 -13.60 9.75 -3.10
CA CYS A 206 -12.15 9.98 -3.04
C CYS A 206 -11.75 11.30 -3.71
N ALA A 207 -12.46 11.68 -4.78
CA ALA A 207 -12.25 12.94 -5.48
C ALA A 207 -12.55 14.16 -4.61
N ASP A 208 -13.51 14.05 -3.69
CA ASP A 208 -13.84 15.11 -2.72
C ASP A 208 -12.85 15.13 -1.55
N CYS A 209 -12.50 13.94 -1.07
CA CYS A 209 -11.69 13.77 0.13
C CYS A 209 -10.21 14.08 -0.10
N LYS A 210 -9.61 13.49 -1.13
CA LYS A 210 -8.18 13.57 -1.52
C LYS A 210 -7.18 13.26 -0.40
N LEU A 211 -7.64 12.68 0.74
CA LEU A 211 -6.81 12.46 1.93
C LEU A 211 -5.59 11.57 1.63
N CYS A 212 -5.79 10.50 0.84
CA CYS A 212 -4.74 9.58 0.42
C CYS A 212 -3.91 10.09 -0.76
N ALA A 213 -4.37 11.13 -1.45
CA ALA A 213 -3.70 11.71 -2.60
C ALA A 213 -2.92 12.99 -2.27
N LYS A 214 -3.13 13.54 -1.08
CA LYS A 214 -2.38 14.71 -0.62
C LYS A 214 -0.98 14.30 -0.21
N ASP A 215 0.00 15.07 -0.67
CA ASP A 215 1.37 14.91 -0.25
C ASP A 215 1.50 15.15 1.27
N SER A 216 2.47 14.52 1.84
CA SER A 216 3.13 14.50 3.17
C SER A 216 2.67 15.40 4.32
N THR A 217 1.81 16.38 4.11
CA THR A 217 1.28 17.24 5.19
C THR A 217 0.25 16.53 6.06
N ASN A 218 -0.34 15.45 5.57
CA ASN A 218 -1.27 14.65 6.35
C ASN A 218 -0.53 13.59 7.15
N ARG A 219 -0.31 13.87 8.43
CA ARG A 219 0.38 12.96 9.34
C ARG A 219 -0.56 11.99 10.06
N ASN A 220 -1.82 11.90 9.67
CA ASN A 220 -2.75 10.91 10.22
C ASN A 220 -2.56 9.56 9.53
N ILE A 221 -2.82 8.49 10.25
CA ILE A 221 -2.98 7.14 9.69
C ILE A 221 -4.45 6.97 9.32
N VAL A 222 -4.72 6.58 8.08
CA VAL A 222 -6.10 6.39 7.62
C VAL A 222 -6.51 4.94 7.81
N GLU A 223 -7.55 4.72 8.63
CA GLU A 223 -8.12 3.40 8.78
C GLU A 223 -9.16 3.09 7.71
N PHE A 224 -9.00 1.92 7.08
CA PHE A 224 -10.00 1.30 6.23
C PHE A 224 -10.65 0.13 6.98
N GLN A 225 -11.95 0.21 7.19
CA GLN A 225 -12.69 -0.94 7.69
C GLN A 225 -12.84 -2.01 6.61
N LEU A 226 -12.56 -3.24 6.96
CA LEU A 226 -12.75 -4.38 6.08
C LEU A 226 -14.20 -4.46 5.62
N HIS A 227 -14.39 -4.72 4.34
CA HIS A 227 -15.71 -4.83 3.72
C HIS A 227 -15.72 -5.89 2.60
N GLY A 228 -16.90 -6.28 2.18
CA GLY A 228 -17.10 -7.26 1.12
C GLY A 228 -17.34 -8.69 1.63
N ASN A 229 -17.42 -9.64 0.72
CA ASN A 229 -17.89 -11.00 1.01
C ASN A 229 -16.93 -11.84 1.86
N LYS A 230 -15.65 -11.49 1.90
CA LYS A 230 -14.60 -12.22 2.63
C LYS A 230 -14.22 -11.53 3.96
N VAL A 231 -15.00 -10.55 4.39
CA VAL A 231 -14.70 -9.75 5.59
C VAL A 231 -14.45 -10.60 6.84
N LYS A 232 -15.21 -11.69 7.02
CA LYS A 232 -15.05 -12.59 8.17
C LYS A 232 -13.69 -13.28 8.17
N GLN A 233 -13.23 -13.76 7.02
CA GLN A 233 -11.92 -14.42 6.87
C GLN A 233 -10.78 -13.42 7.04
N LEU A 234 -10.87 -12.26 6.39
CA LEU A 234 -9.89 -11.17 6.51
C LEU A 234 -9.79 -10.68 7.96
N SER A 235 -10.92 -10.51 8.65
CA SER A 235 -10.94 -10.14 10.06
C SER A 235 -10.20 -11.15 10.92
N GLY A 236 -10.40 -12.46 10.70
CA GLY A 236 -9.70 -13.50 11.44
C GLY A 236 -8.18 -13.42 11.29
N ILE A 237 -7.69 -13.19 10.06
CA ILE A 237 -6.25 -13.05 9.79
C ILE A 237 -5.68 -11.84 10.51
N ILE A 238 -6.28 -10.65 10.34
CA ILE A 238 -5.77 -9.42 10.96
C ILE A 238 -5.81 -9.51 12.48
N THR A 239 -6.90 -10.02 13.05
CA THR A 239 -7.00 -10.20 14.50
C THR A 239 -5.91 -11.13 15.03
N SER A 240 -5.65 -12.26 14.34
CA SER A 240 -4.57 -13.18 14.70
C SER A 240 -3.19 -12.52 14.64
N GLN A 241 -2.91 -11.73 13.62
CA GLN A 241 -1.65 -11.00 13.50
C GLN A 241 -1.48 -9.97 14.63
N ARG A 242 -2.52 -9.22 14.96
CA ARG A 242 -2.50 -8.24 16.07
C ARG A 242 -2.28 -8.91 17.42
N HIS A 243 -2.92 -10.06 17.67
CA HIS A 243 -2.70 -10.82 18.90
C HIS A 243 -1.28 -11.35 18.99
N ALA A 244 -0.72 -11.89 17.89
CA ALA A 244 0.67 -12.34 17.86
C ALA A 244 1.65 -11.20 18.12
N GLU A 245 1.43 -10.03 17.54
CA GLU A 245 2.24 -8.84 17.79
C GLU A 245 2.15 -8.37 19.25
N ALA A 246 0.95 -8.32 19.80
CA ALA A 246 0.74 -7.93 21.20
C ALA A 246 1.43 -8.91 22.17
N ALA A 247 1.33 -10.23 21.91
CA ALA A 247 2.00 -11.26 22.68
C ALA A 247 3.52 -11.13 22.61
N ALA A 248 4.08 -10.91 21.40
CA ALA A 248 5.52 -10.70 21.22
C ALA A 248 6.03 -9.45 21.97
N LYS A 249 5.25 -8.37 21.93
CA LYS A 249 5.57 -7.14 22.67
C LYS A 249 5.50 -7.35 24.20
N ALA A 250 4.55 -8.11 24.69
CA ALA A 250 4.41 -8.43 26.12
C ALA A 250 5.52 -9.36 26.63
N ALA A 251 6.01 -10.29 25.78
CA ALA A 251 7.12 -11.19 26.11
C ALA A 251 8.46 -10.46 26.26
N GLY A 252 8.58 -9.22 25.77
CA GLY A 252 9.82 -8.45 25.78
C GLY A 252 10.92 -9.05 24.89
N PRO A 253 12.09 -8.44 24.84
CA PRO A 253 13.23 -9.02 24.16
C PRO A 253 13.64 -10.31 24.85
N VAL A 254 13.70 -11.42 24.12
CA VAL A 254 14.24 -12.68 24.63
C VAL A 254 15.72 -12.44 24.89
N ASP A 255 16.12 -12.41 26.15
CA ASP A 255 17.54 -12.42 26.49
C ASP A 255 18.12 -13.79 26.09
N LEU A 256 18.71 -13.84 24.92
CA LEU A 256 19.31 -15.06 24.36
C LEU A 256 20.59 -15.46 25.07
N GLY A 257 20.87 -14.89 26.27
CA GLY A 257 21.97 -15.34 27.14
C GLY A 257 23.29 -15.50 26.42
N MET A 258 23.57 -14.65 25.41
CA MET A 258 24.88 -14.66 24.77
C MET A 258 25.92 -14.29 25.83
N PRO A 259 26.85 -15.19 26.18
CA PRO A 259 27.89 -14.83 27.09
C PRO A 259 28.61 -13.60 26.52
N SER A 260 28.68 -12.55 27.34
CA SER A 260 29.46 -11.37 26.97
C SER A 260 30.87 -11.83 26.67
N VAL A 261 31.27 -11.76 25.41
CA VAL A 261 32.68 -11.93 25.04
C VAL A 261 33.36 -10.70 25.62
N ALA A 262 33.80 -10.85 26.87
CA ALA A 262 34.67 -9.88 27.52
C ALA A 262 35.85 -9.64 26.54
N ALA A 263 35.97 -8.42 26.09
CA ALA A 263 37.05 -7.98 25.24
C ALA A 263 38.35 -8.27 25.98
N LYS A 264 39.02 -9.39 25.66
CA LYS A 264 40.40 -9.62 26.06
C LYS A 264 41.21 -8.50 25.41
N LYS A 265 41.71 -7.59 26.24
CA LYS A 265 42.72 -6.59 25.85
C LYS A 265 43.83 -7.31 25.11
N ALA A 266 44.07 -6.90 23.89
CA ALA A 266 45.27 -7.23 23.14
C ALA A 266 46.42 -6.47 23.77
N ASP A 267 47.11 -7.13 24.70
CA ASP A 267 48.42 -6.69 25.19
C ASP A 267 49.50 -7.13 24.17
N HIS A 268 50.16 -6.15 23.67
CA HIS A 268 51.52 -6.13 23.17
C HIS A 268 52.05 -7.28 22.30
N PHE A 269 52.24 -6.99 21.04
CA PHE A 269 53.38 -7.52 20.30
C PHE A 269 54.23 -6.32 19.77
N LYS A 270 55.17 -5.87 20.63
CA LYS A 270 56.36 -5.13 20.16
C LYS A 270 57.36 -6.17 19.66
N ALA A 271 57.41 -6.36 18.35
CA ALA A 271 58.57 -7.02 17.72
C ALA A 271 59.46 -5.92 17.17
N GLY A 272 60.63 -5.80 17.79
CA GLY A 272 61.70 -4.95 17.33
C GLY A 272 62.25 -5.48 15.99
N PHE A 273 62.38 -4.60 15.02
CA PHE A 273 63.21 -4.79 13.85
C PHE A 273 64.56 -4.17 14.14
N SER A 274 65.58 -5.02 14.32
CA SER A 274 66.96 -4.61 14.35
C SER A 274 67.50 -4.56 12.91
N ASP A 275 68.00 -3.40 12.55
CA ASP A 275 68.88 -3.26 11.37
C ASP A 275 70.09 -4.17 11.47
N ARG A 276 70.40 -4.84 10.38
CA ARG A 276 71.79 -5.19 10.00
C ARG A 276 71.87 -5.48 8.47
N GLY A 277 72.74 -4.75 7.84
CA GLY A 277 73.46 -5.16 6.63
C GLY A 277 73.03 -4.52 5.34
#